data_b88d660ec5c83b251bf4c0c420f723ee
#
_entry.id   b88d660ec5c83b251bf4c0c420f723ee
#
_cell.length_a   1.000
_cell.length_b   1.000
_cell.length_c   1.000
_cell.angle_alpha   90.00
_cell.angle_beta   90.00
_cell.angle_gamma   90.00
#
_symmetry.space_group_name_H-M   'P 1'
#
loop_
_entity.id
_entity.type
_entity.pdbx_description
1 polymer ?
#
loop_
_entity_poly.entity_id
_entity_poly.type
_entity_poly.pdbx_seq_one_letter_code
_entity_poly.pdbx_strand_id
1 'polypeptide(L)'
;RPLRLPINGLAADGKPLDTRALWQAYTWILASTVLALPFLKPNKVQMKDTMRIWLKRAPRPVFAAAIFFAIGEIMNMSGYDMALKQFAVPSMIRVLADYSTQIFGGAYGAVVSFIGLFGGFLTGSEASAIAMFAKYTMTTAQNLGLSLNGLIIVTAGLAFGGGLASVVSPAKLQNAAASIDRIGEETKVIKIAFVFSLILTAVTSLFVVVLLRFYG
;
A
#
# COMPACT_ATOMS: atom_id res chain seq x y z
N ARG A 1 -8.25 -17.37 -18.58
CA ARG A 1 -7.67 -16.81 -17.33
C ARG A 1 -6.16 -16.75 -17.52
N PRO A 2 -5.56 -15.56 -17.72
CA PRO A 2 -4.16 -15.47 -18.12
C PRO A 2 -3.22 -15.86 -16.97
N LEU A 3 -2.29 -16.72 -17.30
CA LEU A 3 -1.10 -17.15 -16.56
C LEU A 3 -1.15 -16.92 -15.04
N ARG A 4 -1.78 -17.83 -14.32
CA ARG A 4 -1.59 -18.00 -12.89
C ARG A 4 -0.46 -19.01 -12.69
N LEU A 5 0.63 -18.58 -12.10
CA LEU A 5 1.68 -19.47 -11.65
C LEU A 5 1.52 -19.62 -10.13
N PRO A 6 1.02 -20.76 -9.64
CA PRO A 6 0.89 -20.97 -8.20
C PRO A 6 2.28 -21.19 -7.60
N ILE A 7 2.60 -20.43 -6.55
CA ILE A 7 3.79 -20.65 -5.73
C ILE A 7 3.34 -21.31 -4.43
N ASN A 8 3.76 -22.52 -4.20
CA ASN A 8 3.42 -23.30 -3.03
C ASN A 8 4.43 -23.09 -1.89
N GLY A 9 3.98 -23.25 -0.65
CA GLY A 9 4.87 -23.29 0.52
C GLY A 9 5.31 -21.93 1.08
N LEU A 10 4.77 -20.81 0.59
CA LEU A 10 5.08 -19.48 1.10
C LEU A 10 4.02 -18.95 2.09
N ALA A 11 2.77 -19.40 1.98
CA ALA A 11 1.71 -18.97 2.88
C ALA A 11 1.64 -19.90 4.11
N ALA A 12 1.48 -19.30 5.30
CA ALA A 12 1.40 -20.05 6.56
C ALA A 12 0.18 -20.98 6.61
N ASP A 13 -0.91 -20.64 5.91
CA ASP A 13 -2.13 -21.45 5.79
C ASP A 13 -2.02 -22.56 4.71
N GLY A 14 -0.86 -22.73 4.10
CA GLY A 14 -0.58 -23.74 3.07
C GLY A 14 -1.25 -23.50 1.71
N LYS A 15 -1.95 -22.37 1.54
CA LYS A 15 -2.58 -22.05 0.27
C LYS A 15 -1.57 -21.57 -0.77
N PRO A 16 -1.74 -21.92 -2.05
CA PRO A 16 -0.87 -21.42 -3.09
C PRO A 16 -1.08 -19.92 -3.30
N LEU A 17 0.03 -19.18 -3.42
CA LEU A 17 -0.01 -17.79 -3.84
C LEU A 17 -0.09 -17.71 -5.36
N ASP A 18 -1.17 -17.15 -5.87
CA ASP A 18 -1.36 -16.93 -7.31
C ASP A 18 -0.57 -15.71 -7.78
N THR A 19 0.48 -15.92 -8.56
CA THR A 19 1.11 -14.81 -9.27
C THR A 19 0.27 -14.42 -10.48
N ARG A 20 -0.17 -13.18 -10.52
CA ARG A 20 -0.94 -12.63 -11.65
C ARG A 20 -0.02 -11.70 -12.45
N ALA A 21 1.08 -12.24 -13.00
CA ALA A 21 2.14 -11.45 -13.61
C ALA A 21 1.62 -10.41 -14.62
N LEU A 22 0.71 -10.77 -15.51
CA LEU A 22 0.16 -9.84 -16.51
C LEU A 22 -0.77 -8.76 -15.95
N TRP A 23 -1.23 -8.89 -14.70
CA TRP A 23 -2.04 -7.88 -14.02
C TRP A 23 -1.21 -6.91 -13.17
N GLN A 24 0.08 -7.15 -13.07
CA GLN A 24 0.95 -6.36 -12.21
C GLN A 24 1.67 -5.27 -13.01
N ALA A 25 1.67 -4.06 -12.46
CA ALA A 25 2.31 -2.89 -13.08
C ALA A 25 3.81 -3.13 -13.37
N TYR A 26 4.51 -3.85 -12.49
CA TYR A 26 5.94 -4.12 -12.67
C TYR A 26 6.25 -4.92 -13.94
N THR A 27 5.36 -5.82 -14.38
CA THR A 27 5.53 -6.59 -15.62
C THR A 27 5.50 -5.66 -16.84
N TRP A 28 4.56 -4.72 -16.85
CA TRP A 28 4.42 -3.77 -17.95
C TRP A 28 5.52 -2.70 -17.93
N ILE A 29 5.98 -2.28 -16.74
CA ILE A 29 7.14 -1.39 -16.60
C ILE A 29 8.39 -2.08 -17.14
N LEU A 30 8.63 -3.34 -16.80
CA LEU A 30 9.75 -4.10 -17.33
C LEU A 30 9.64 -4.29 -18.84
N ALA A 31 8.48 -4.70 -19.34
CA ALA A 31 8.24 -4.88 -20.76
C ALA A 31 8.44 -3.59 -21.54
N SER A 32 7.88 -2.48 -21.09
CA SER A 32 8.06 -1.16 -21.74
C SER A 32 9.51 -0.70 -21.70
N THR A 33 10.23 -0.95 -20.61
CA THR A 33 11.66 -0.64 -20.51
C THR A 33 12.47 -1.42 -21.54
N VAL A 34 12.22 -2.74 -21.64
CA VAL A 34 12.92 -3.58 -22.64
C VAL A 34 12.58 -3.15 -24.08
N LEU A 35 11.31 -2.87 -24.35
CA LEU A 35 10.86 -2.40 -25.66
C LEU A 35 11.42 -1.01 -26.03
N ALA A 36 11.73 -0.16 -25.07
CA ALA A 36 12.33 1.15 -25.29
C ALA A 36 13.83 1.07 -25.66
N LEU A 37 14.54 0.01 -25.28
CA LEU A 37 15.99 -0.11 -25.51
C LEU A 37 16.41 0.07 -26.99
N PRO A 38 15.73 -0.52 -27.98
CA PRO A 38 16.07 -0.33 -29.39
C PRO A 38 15.96 1.12 -29.86
N PHE A 39 15.02 1.89 -29.27
CA PHE A 39 14.79 3.30 -29.61
C PHE A 39 15.79 4.21 -28.90
N LEU A 40 16.12 3.92 -27.64
CA LEU A 40 17.08 4.68 -26.84
C LEU A 40 18.53 4.42 -27.24
N LYS A 41 18.82 3.29 -27.87
CA LYS A 41 20.15 2.87 -28.34
C LYS A 41 21.27 3.12 -27.29
N PRO A 42 21.11 2.68 -26.04
CA PRO A 42 22.12 2.91 -25.02
C PRO A 42 23.43 2.22 -25.41
N ASN A 43 24.57 2.88 -25.19
CA ASN A 43 25.84 2.23 -25.35
C ASN A 43 26.12 1.27 -24.17
N LYS A 44 27.14 0.39 -24.34
CA LYS A 44 27.49 -0.61 -23.30
C LYS A 44 27.87 0.01 -21.96
N VAL A 45 28.48 1.20 -21.97
CA VAL A 45 28.89 1.91 -20.74
C VAL A 45 27.64 2.41 -19.99
N GLN A 46 26.74 3.08 -20.71
CA GLN A 46 25.47 3.56 -20.15
C GLN A 46 24.64 2.42 -19.56
N MET A 47 24.54 1.28 -20.26
CA MET A 47 23.82 0.12 -19.77
C MET A 47 24.44 -0.43 -18.48
N LYS A 48 25.79 -0.57 -18.44
CA LYS A 48 26.51 -1.03 -17.25
C LYS A 48 26.35 -0.08 -16.07
N ASP A 49 26.44 1.22 -16.31
CA ASP A 49 26.31 2.23 -15.25
C ASP A 49 24.88 2.28 -14.72
N THR A 50 23.87 2.21 -15.58
CA THR A 50 22.47 2.13 -15.20
C THR A 50 22.20 0.90 -14.31
N MET A 51 22.69 -0.27 -14.74
CA MET A 51 22.53 -1.50 -13.96
C MET A 51 23.27 -1.41 -12.61
N ARG A 52 24.46 -0.85 -12.58
CA ARG A 52 25.22 -0.65 -11.34
C ARG A 52 24.50 0.28 -10.37
N ILE A 53 23.96 1.40 -10.87
CA ILE A 53 23.20 2.35 -10.05
C ILE A 53 21.93 1.69 -9.53
N TRP A 54 21.21 0.95 -10.38
CA TRP A 54 20.00 0.24 -10.00
C TRP A 54 20.28 -0.79 -8.90
N LEU A 55 21.28 -1.66 -9.08
CA LEU A 55 21.66 -2.65 -8.07
C LEU A 55 22.09 -2.02 -6.73
N LYS A 56 22.72 -0.85 -6.77
CA LYS A 56 23.10 -0.12 -5.56
C LYS A 56 21.90 0.49 -4.83
N ARG A 57 20.90 0.96 -5.57
CA ARG A 57 19.74 1.69 -5.00
C ARG A 57 18.54 0.79 -4.70
N ALA A 58 18.31 -0.27 -5.46
CA ALA A 58 17.15 -1.14 -5.34
C ALA A 58 17.01 -1.87 -3.98
N PRO A 59 18.06 -2.33 -3.29
CA PRO A 59 17.91 -3.09 -2.05
C PRO A 59 17.14 -2.32 -0.97
N ARG A 60 17.41 -1.04 -0.77
CA ARG A 60 16.76 -0.25 0.30
C ARG A 60 15.23 -0.20 0.20
N PRO A 61 14.62 0.24 -0.92
CA PRO A 61 13.16 0.25 -1.05
C PRO A 61 12.56 -1.15 -1.05
N VAL A 62 13.27 -2.17 -1.57
CA VAL A 62 12.81 -3.57 -1.54
C VAL A 62 12.72 -4.07 -0.10
N PHE A 63 13.78 -3.89 0.72
CA PHE A 63 13.76 -4.27 2.13
C PHE A 63 12.71 -3.49 2.93
N ALA A 64 12.58 -2.18 2.70
CA ALA A 64 11.55 -1.39 3.35
C ALA A 64 10.15 -1.93 3.04
N ALA A 65 9.85 -2.18 1.77
CA ALA A 65 8.58 -2.76 1.38
C ALA A 65 8.36 -4.14 2.01
N ALA A 66 9.37 -5.02 1.97
CA ALA A 66 9.30 -6.36 2.57
C ALA A 66 8.98 -6.31 4.07
N ILE A 67 9.58 -5.37 4.82
CA ILE A 67 9.30 -5.19 6.25
C ILE A 67 7.84 -4.79 6.48
N PHE A 68 7.29 -3.86 5.70
CA PHE A 68 5.88 -3.45 5.85
C PHE A 68 4.90 -4.57 5.48
N PHE A 69 5.20 -5.36 4.46
CA PHE A 69 4.42 -6.56 4.15
C PHE A 69 4.49 -7.59 5.30
N ALA A 70 5.69 -7.81 5.86
CA ALA A 70 5.87 -8.70 6.99
C ALA A 70 5.10 -8.23 8.24
N ILE A 71 5.12 -6.93 8.55
CA ILE A 71 4.33 -6.37 9.64
C ILE A 71 2.83 -6.64 9.42
N GLY A 72 2.31 -6.37 8.22
CA GLY A 72 0.91 -6.65 7.88
C GLY A 72 0.55 -8.12 8.06
N GLU A 73 1.43 -9.03 7.64
CA GLU A 73 1.21 -10.48 7.77
C GLU A 73 1.31 -10.94 9.24
N ILE A 74 2.27 -10.44 10.01
CA ILE A 74 2.37 -10.71 11.45
C ILE A 74 1.10 -10.27 12.16
N MET A 75 0.58 -9.08 11.87
CA MET A 75 -0.68 -8.61 12.45
C MET A 75 -1.87 -9.48 12.05
N ASN A 76 -1.90 -9.94 10.79
CA ASN A 76 -2.96 -10.78 10.26
C ASN A 76 -2.94 -12.20 10.88
N MET A 77 -1.75 -12.75 11.08
CA MET A 77 -1.56 -14.12 11.58
C MET A 77 -1.32 -14.19 13.09
N SER A 78 -1.38 -13.06 13.81
CA SER A 78 -1.13 -12.97 15.23
C SER A 78 -2.08 -13.83 16.01
N GLY A 79 -2.21 -14.75 16.46
CA GLY A 79 -3.22 -15.62 17.10
C GLY A 79 -3.47 -16.92 16.35
N TYR A 80 -2.77 -17.12 15.23
CA TYR A 80 -2.84 -18.37 14.50
C TYR A 80 -1.92 -19.41 15.13
N ASP A 81 -2.52 -20.57 15.50
CA ASP A 81 -1.79 -21.71 16.03
C ASP A 81 -1.36 -22.63 14.87
N MET A 82 -0.06 -22.76 14.70
CA MET A 82 0.53 -23.58 13.62
C MET A 82 0.29 -25.07 13.84
N ALA A 83 0.18 -25.54 15.08
CA ALA A 83 -0.05 -26.95 15.40
C ALA A 83 -1.53 -27.33 15.15
N LEU A 84 -2.44 -26.48 15.55
CA LEU A 84 -3.88 -26.67 15.37
C LEU A 84 -4.38 -26.23 14.00
N LYS A 85 -3.56 -25.52 13.22
CA LYS A 85 -3.89 -24.93 11.91
C LYS A 85 -5.15 -24.06 11.93
N GLN A 86 -5.40 -23.37 13.05
CA GLN A 86 -6.54 -22.48 13.25
C GLN A 86 -6.18 -21.31 14.17
N PHE A 87 -7.04 -20.30 14.21
CA PHE A 87 -6.87 -19.20 15.13
C PHE A 87 -7.28 -19.63 16.56
N ALA A 88 -6.33 -19.65 17.48
CA ALA A 88 -6.56 -19.90 18.90
C ALA A 88 -7.18 -18.66 19.59
N VAL A 89 -6.78 -17.47 19.15
CA VAL A 89 -7.31 -16.18 19.59
C VAL A 89 -7.53 -15.26 18.37
N PRO A 90 -8.39 -14.24 18.46
CA PRO A 90 -8.55 -13.27 17.38
C PRO A 90 -7.22 -12.60 17.03
N SER A 91 -6.93 -12.45 15.73
CA SER A 91 -5.74 -11.74 15.30
C SER A 91 -5.81 -10.25 15.66
N MET A 92 -4.64 -9.58 15.73
CA MET A 92 -4.57 -8.13 15.96
C MET A 92 -5.43 -7.35 14.95
N ILE A 93 -5.41 -7.77 13.68
CA ILE A 93 -6.25 -7.19 12.62
C ILE A 93 -7.75 -7.30 12.98
N ARG A 94 -8.17 -8.44 13.46
CA ARG A 94 -9.57 -8.65 13.83
C ARG A 94 -9.98 -7.81 15.04
N VAL A 95 -9.14 -7.76 16.06
CA VAL A 95 -9.41 -6.94 17.26
C VAL A 95 -9.51 -5.45 16.89
N LEU A 96 -8.59 -4.95 16.07
CA LEU A 96 -8.63 -3.57 15.58
C LEU A 96 -9.88 -3.29 14.73
N ALA A 97 -10.26 -4.24 13.86
CA ALA A 97 -11.43 -4.08 13.01
C ALA A 97 -12.73 -4.07 13.82
N ASP A 98 -12.86 -5.00 14.78
CA ASP A 98 -14.05 -5.08 15.66
C ASP A 98 -14.20 -3.79 16.48
N TYR A 99 -13.11 -3.28 17.05
CA TYR A 99 -13.11 -2.03 17.80
C TYR A 99 -13.42 -0.80 16.92
N SER A 100 -12.85 -0.76 15.72
CA SER A 100 -13.15 0.30 14.76
C SER A 100 -14.60 0.28 14.30
N THR A 101 -15.18 -0.90 14.14
CA THR A 101 -16.60 -1.06 13.82
C THR A 101 -17.48 -0.47 14.91
N GLN A 102 -17.12 -0.71 16.18
CA GLN A 102 -17.87 -0.17 17.33
C GLN A 102 -17.74 1.35 17.44
N ILE A 103 -16.54 1.91 17.25
CA ILE A 103 -16.30 3.35 17.41
C ILE A 103 -16.86 4.15 16.25
N PHE A 104 -16.51 3.75 15.02
CA PHE A 104 -16.81 4.56 13.83
C PHE A 104 -18.16 4.20 13.20
N GLY A 105 -18.61 2.94 13.30
CA GLY A 105 -19.87 2.51 12.73
C GLY A 105 -20.03 2.98 11.27
N GLY A 106 -21.16 3.59 10.95
CA GLY A 106 -21.44 4.13 9.63
C GLY A 106 -20.53 5.29 9.20
N ALA A 107 -19.80 5.91 10.14
CA ALA A 107 -18.82 6.97 9.82
C ALA A 107 -17.45 6.42 9.35
N TYR A 108 -17.26 5.09 9.29
CA TYR A 108 -16.00 4.49 8.87
C TYR A 108 -15.53 4.95 7.48
N GLY A 109 -16.48 5.15 6.55
CA GLY A 109 -16.18 5.70 5.23
C GLY A 109 -15.49 7.07 5.25
N ALA A 110 -15.79 7.89 6.27
CA ALA A 110 -15.13 9.18 6.45
C ALA A 110 -13.71 9.06 7.01
N VAL A 111 -13.40 7.96 7.70
CA VAL A 111 -12.12 7.76 8.41
C VAL A 111 -11.10 7.00 7.57
N VAL A 112 -11.54 6.10 6.72
CA VAL A 112 -10.67 5.14 6.01
C VAL A 112 -9.59 5.82 5.16
N SER A 113 -9.90 6.94 4.50
CA SER A 113 -8.91 7.69 3.71
C SER A 113 -7.83 8.33 4.59
N PHE A 114 -8.16 8.73 5.81
CA PHE A 114 -7.18 9.23 6.77
C PHE A 114 -6.30 8.12 7.34
N ILE A 115 -6.81 6.90 7.49
CA ILE A 115 -6.00 5.72 7.82
C ILE A 115 -5.00 5.46 6.70
N GLY A 116 -5.43 5.58 5.44
CA GLY A 116 -4.55 5.52 4.27
C GLY A 116 -3.48 6.61 4.29
N LEU A 117 -3.87 7.86 4.57
CA LEU A 117 -2.95 9.00 4.71
C LEU A 117 -1.88 8.70 5.76
N PHE A 118 -2.28 8.23 6.93
CA PHE A 118 -1.37 7.87 8.01
C PHE A 118 -0.42 6.74 7.59
N GLY A 119 -0.94 5.67 7.01
CA GLY A 119 -0.13 4.56 6.50
C GLY A 119 0.88 4.98 5.44
N GLY A 120 0.44 5.79 4.48
CA GLY A 120 1.32 6.33 3.43
C GLY A 120 2.37 7.31 3.95
N PHE A 121 2.04 8.12 4.96
CA PHE A 121 3.00 8.99 5.64
C PHE A 121 4.11 8.19 6.31
N LEU A 122 3.75 7.15 7.08
CA LEU A 122 4.71 6.30 7.78
C LEU A 122 5.61 5.52 6.82
N THR A 123 5.03 4.94 5.79
CA THR A 123 5.74 4.02 4.89
C THR A 123 6.41 4.72 3.70
N GLY A 124 5.96 5.92 3.36
CA GLY A 124 6.34 6.61 2.13
C GLY A 124 5.86 5.93 0.85
N SER A 125 4.93 4.97 0.95
CA SER A 125 4.50 4.15 -0.18
C SER A 125 3.03 3.75 -0.05
N GLU A 126 2.25 4.08 -1.07
CA GLU A 126 0.86 3.63 -1.19
C GLU A 126 0.74 2.11 -1.11
N ALA A 127 1.56 1.40 -1.87
CA ALA A 127 1.53 -0.06 -1.88
C ALA A 127 1.82 -0.66 -0.50
N SER A 128 2.75 -0.08 0.25
CA SER A 128 3.07 -0.52 1.62
C SER A 128 1.94 -0.18 2.60
N ALA A 129 1.30 0.97 2.46
CA ALA A 129 0.13 1.34 3.26
C ALA A 129 -1.04 0.37 3.02
N ILE A 130 -1.30 0.04 1.75
CA ILE A 130 -2.32 -0.96 1.38
C ILE A 130 -1.95 -2.32 1.97
N ALA A 131 -0.70 -2.76 1.85
CA ALA A 131 -0.25 -4.04 2.39
C ALA A 131 -0.50 -4.17 3.90
N MET A 132 -0.25 -3.09 4.65
CA MET A 132 -0.48 -3.07 6.11
C MET A 132 -1.96 -3.05 6.47
N PHE A 133 -2.75 -2.23 5.80
CA PHE A 133 -4.09 -1.87 6.28
C PHE A 133 -5.24 -2.42 5.45
N ALA A 134 -5.00 -3.02 4.25
CA ALA A 134 -6.11 -3.52 3.42
C ALA A 134 -6.92 -4.61 4.12
N LYS A 135 -6.25 -5.56 4.78
CA LYS A 135 -6.95 -6.64 5.50
C LYS A 135 -7.80 -6.09 6.65
N TYR A 136 -7.24 -5.15 7.43
CA TYR A 136 -7.97 -4.45 8.48
C TYR A 136 -9.19 -3.71 7.90
N THR A 137 -9.00 -2.92 6.84
CA THR A 137 -10.07 -2.15 6.19
C THR A 137 -11.18 -3.06 5.67
N MET A 138 -10.81 -4.15 4.99
CA MET A 138 -11.79 -5.12 4.49
C MET A 138 -12.54 -5.83 5.61
N THR A 139 -11.86 -6.20 6.70
CA THR A 139 -12.51 -6.84 7.85
C THR A 139 -13.48 -5.89 8.54
N THR A 140 -13.10 -4.63 8.73
CA THR A 140 -13.99 -3.60 9.29
C THR A 140 -15.22 -3.39 8.40
N ALA A 141 -15.04 -3.31 7.08
CA ALA A 141 -16.13 -3.16 6.14
C ALA A 141 -17.09 -4.37 6.14
N GLN A 142 -16.55 -5.58 6.27
CA GLN A 142 -17.35 -6.80 6.41
C GLN A 142 -18.15 -6.80 7.71
N ASN A 143 -17.54 -6.40 8.81
CA ASN A 143 -18.21 -6.27 10.11
C ASN A 143 -19.36 -5.24 10.09
N LEU A 144 -19.22 -4.20 9.27
CA LEU A 144 -20.25 -3.19 9.02
C LEU A 144 -21.37 -3.68 8.07
N GLY A 145 -21.24 -4.89 7.52
CA GLY A 145 -22.22 -5.44 6.58
C GLY A 145 -22.20 -4.80 5.20
N LEU A 146 -21.11 -4.12 4.81
CA LEU A 146 -21.02 -3.48 3.50
C LEU A 146 -21.01 -4.52 2.37
N SER A 147 -21.64 -4.17 1.26
CA SER A 147 -21.65 -4.96 0.03
C SER A 147 -20.25 -5.14 -0.58
N LEU A 148 -20.12 -5.95 -1.61
CA LEU A 148 -18.86 -6.07 -2.36
C LEU A 148 -18.40 -4.71 -2.93
N ASN A 149 -19.33 -3.90 -3.40
CA ASN A 149 -19.03 -2.56 -3.88
C ASN A 149 -18.55 -1.66 -2.73
N GLY A 150 -19.17 -1.78 -1.55
CA GLY A 150 -18.75 -1.07 -0.35
C GLY A 150 -17.32 -1.45 0.06
N LEU A 151 -16.95 -2.73 0.02
CA LEU A 151 -15.58 -3.17 0.27
C LEU A 151 -14.59 -2.55 -0.73
N ILE A 152 -14.94 -2.50 -2.01
CA ILE A 152 -14.11 -1.89 -3.04
C ILE A 152 -13.94 -0.38 -2.77
N ILE A 153 -15.04 0.32 -2.45
CA ILE A 153 -15.02 1.76 -2.19
C ILE A 153 -14.13 2.10 -0.99
N VAL A 154 -14.27 1.41 0.14
CA VAL A 154 -13.43 1.69 1.33
C VAL A 154 -11.96 1.35 1.06
N THR A 155 -11.68 0.28 0.31
CA THR A 155 -10.30 -0.08 -0.05
C THR A 155 -9.69 0.96 -1.00
N ALA A 156 -10.48 1.48 -1.94
CA ALA A 156 -10.07 2.60 -2.79
C ALA A 156 -9.79 3.86 -1.96
N GLY A 157 -10.65 4.17 -0.97
CA GLY A 157 -10.43 5.29 -0.05
C GLY A 157 -9.12 5.18 0.73
N LEU A 158 -8.79 3.97 1.23
CA LEU A 158 -7.51 3.68 1.85
C LEU A 158 -6.34 3.96 0.90
N ALA A 159 -6.43 3.44 -0.33
CA ALA A 159 -5.40 3.60 -1.36
C ALA A 159 -5.17 5.06 -1.72
N PHE A 160 -6.23 5.82 -1.97
CA PHE A 160 -6.13 7.26 -2.26
C PHE A 160 -5.45 8.03 -1.13
N GLY A 161 -5.84 7.79 0.13
CA GLY A 161 -5.18 8.40 1.28
C GLY A 161 -3.68 8.07 1.33
N GLY A 162 -3.34 6.80 1.11
CA GLY A 162 -1.96 6.34 1.05
C GLY A 162 -1.14 6.99 -0.07
N GLY A 163 -1.76 7.15 -1.25
CA GLY A 163 -1.15 7.85 -2.39
C GLY A 163 -0.87 9.32 -2.10
N LEU A 164 -1.85 10.04 -1.54
CA LEU A 164 -1.70 11.46 -1.15
C LEU A 164 -0.60 11.65 -0.10
N ALA A 165 -0.49 10.76 0.86
CA ALA A 165 0.55 10.82 1.89
C ALA A 165 1.96 10.65 1.32
N SER A 166 2.10 10.03 0.18
CA SER A 166 3.42 9.79 -0.41
C SER A 166 4.18 11.07 -0.73
N VAL A 167 3.47 12.19 -0.94
CA VAL A 167 4.06 13.52 -1.19
C VAL A 167 4.65 14.12 0.07
N VAL A 168 4.10 13.80 1.25
CA VAL A 168 4.53 14.36 2.54
C VAL A 168 5.42 13.40 3.34
N SER A 169 5.70 12.23 2.79
CA SER A 169 6.58 11.26 3.45
C SER A 169 8.01 11.79 3.57
N PRO A 170 8.58 11.79 4.80
CA PRO A 170 9.94 12.25 5.03
C PRO A 170 10.97 11.54 4.14
N ALA A 171 10.82 10.21 3.96
CA ALA A 171 11.74 9.42 3.15
C ALA A 171 11.77 9.85 1.67
N LYS A 172 10.60 10.17 1.09
CA LYS A 172 10.54 10.65 -0.31
C LYS A 172 11.06 12.07 -0.45
N LEU A 173 10.72 12.94 0.49
CA LEU A 173 11.19 14.33 0.46
C LEU A 173 12.69 14.44 0.65
N GLN A 174 13.30 13.64 1.52
CA GLN A 174 14.75 13.55 1.64
C GLN A 174 15.41 13.11 0.32
N ASN A 175 14.86 12.09 -0.35
CA ASN A 175 15.36 11.66 -1.63
C ASN A 175 15.21 12.74 -2.71
N ALA A 176 14.09 13.46 -2.73
CA ALA A 176 13.86 14.56 -3.65
C ALA A 176 14.84 15.72 -3.39
N ALA A 177 14.99 16.15 -2.13
CA ALA A 177 15.91 17.21 -1.72
C ALA A 177 17.37 16.86 -2.08
N ALA A 178 17.76 15.60 -1.83
CA ALA A 178 19.10 15.12 -2.22
C ALA A 178 19.32 15.12 -3.74
N SER A 179 18.26 14.96 -4.52
CA SER A 179 18.36 14.95 -5.99
C SER A 179 18.58 16.34 -6.60
N ILE A 180 18.22 17.38 -5.85
CA ILE A 180 18.33 18.79 -6.27
C ILE A 180 19.29 19.61 -5.37
N ASP A 181 20.10 18.93 -4.56
CA ASP A 181 21.06 19.51 -3.61
C ASP A 181 20.43 20.54 -2.63
N ARG A 182 19.21 20.23 -2.16
CA ARG A 182 18.44 21.06 -1.20
C ARG A 182 18.15 20.33 0.10
N ILE A 183 19.10 19.52 0.57
CA ILE A 183 18.99 18.80 1.85
C ILE A 183 18.81 19.81 3.00
N GLY A 184 17.80 19.57 3.86
CA GLY A 184 17.44 20.44 4.98
C GLY A 184 16.26 21.38 4.71
N GLU A 185 15.79 21.49 3.47
CA GLU A 185 14.60 22.28 3.12
C GLU A 185 13.29 21.47 3.16
N GLU A 186 13.37 20.16 3.44
CA GLU A 186 12.24 19.24 3.43
C GLU A 186 11.11 19.67 4.38
N THR A 187 11.49 20.24 5.54
CA THR A 187 10.52 20.70 6.55
C THR A 187 9.61 21.81 6.04
N LYS A 188 10.13 22.68 5.15
CA LYS A 188 9.32 23.76 4.55
C LYS A 188 8.27 23.19 3.62
N VAL A 189 8.66 22.20 2.80
CA VAL A 189 7.77 21.52 1.85
C VAL A 189 6.72 20.69 2.60
N ILE A 190 7.13 19.94 3.64
CA ILE A 190 6.22 19.14 4.46
C ILE A 190 5.07 19.99 5.02
N LYS A 191 5.37 21.15 5.60
CA LYS A 191 4.34 22.01 6.21
C LYS A 191 3.25 22.40 5.23
N ILE A 192 3.61 22.76 4.01
CA ILE A 192 2.65 23.16 2.97
C ILE A 192 1.94 21.94 2.40
N ALA A 193 2.70 20.93 1.99
CA ALA A 193 2.16 19.72 1.38
C ALA A 193 1.24 18.93 2.31
N PHE A 194 1.50 18.95 3.63
CA PHE A 194 0.66 18.29 4.64
C PHE A 194 -0.75 18.91 4.70
N VAL A 195 -0.85 20.23 4.66
CA VAL A 195 -2.16 20.90 4.64
C VAL A 195 -2.95 20.53 3.39
N PHE A 196 -2.29 20.57 2.21
CA PHE A 196 -2.94 20.13 0.97
C PHE A 196 -3.33 18.64 1.00
N SER A 197 -2.48 17.78 1.54
CA SER A 197 -2.80 16.35 1.68
C SER A 197 -4.00 16.12 2.59
N LEU A 198 -4.11 16.86 3.69
CA LEU A 198 -5.28 16.80 4.58
C LEU A 198 -6.56 17.25 3.87
N ILE A 199 -6.52 18.38 3.14
CA ILE A 199 -7.67 18.89 2.40
C ILE A 199 -8.11 17.88 1.34
N LEU A 200 -7.17 17.37 0.53
CA LEU A 200 -7.49 16.40 -0.52
C LEU A 200 -7.98 15.07 0.07
N THR A 201 -7.44 14.64 1.21
CA THR A 201 -7.93 13.45 1.92
C THR A 201 -9.34 13.67 2.44
N ALA A 202 -9.67 14.85 2.95
CA ALA A 202 -11.03 15.20 3.37
C ALA A 202 -12.01 15.16 2.19
N VAL A 203 -11.62 15.69 1.02
CA VAL A 203 -12.40 15.59 -0.22
C VAL A 203 -12.59 14.15 -0.63
N THR A 204 -11.53 13.35 -0.63
CA THR A 204 -11.61 11.90 -0.94
C THR A 204 -12.54 11.18 0.04
N SER A 205 -12.42 11.49 1.34
CA SER A 205 -13.28 10.95 2.38
C SER A 205 -14.77 11.26 2.12
N LEU A 206 -15.07 12.49 1.71
CA LEU A 206 -16.42 12.88 1.32
C LEU A 206 -16.91 12.04 0.13
N PHE A 207 -16.09 11.84 -0.90
CA PHE A 207 -16.43 10.97 -2.03
C PHE A 207 -16.69 9.52 -1.58
N VAL A 208 -15.86 8.98 -0.69
CA VAL A 208 -16.08 7.62 -0.14
C VAL A 208 -17.43 7.53 0.56
N VAL A 209 -17.76 8.50 1.41
CA VAL A 209 -19.06 8.53 2.12
C VAL A 209 -20.23 8.61 1.13
N VAL A 210 -20.14 9.49 0.14
CA VAL A 210 -21.18 9.63 -0.89
C VAL A 210 -21.35 8.32 -1.67
N LEU A 211 -20.25 7.73 -2.14
CA LEU A 211 -20.31 6.47 -2.89
C LEU A 211 -20.86 5.32 -2.05
N LEU A 212 -20.51 5.24 -0.76
CA LEU A 212 -21.07 4.24 0.15
C LEU A 212 -22.57 4.42 0.36
N ARG A 213 -23.05 5.65 0.32
CA ARG A 213 -24.50 5.93 0.46
C ARG A 213 -25.32 5.40 -0.72
N PHE A 214 -24.72 5.38 -1.93
CA PHE A 214 -25.42 4.95 -3.16
C PHE A 214 -25.12 3.50 -3.54
N TYR A 215 -23.96 2.95 -3.18
CA TYR A 215 -23.47 1.67 -3.69
C TYR A 215 -22.92 0.74 -2.60
N GLY A 216 -22.87 1.18 -1.33
CA GLY A 216 -22.27 0.44 -0.20
C GLY A 216 -23.11 -0.66 0.42
#